data_ad0b6ba557e4a04a6d578b9216d33329
#
_entry.id   ad0b6ba557e4a04a6d578b9216d33329
#
_cell.length_a   1.000
_cell.length_b   1.000
_cell.length_c   1.000
_cell.angle_alpha   90.00
_cell.angle_beta   90.00
_cell.angle_gamma   90.00
#
_symmetry.space_group_name_H-M   'P 1'
#
loop_
_entity.id
_entity.type
_entity.pdbx_description
1 polymer ?
#
loop_
_entity_poly.entity_id
_entity_poly.type
_entity_poly.pdbx_seq_one_letter_code
_entity_poly.pdbx_strand_id
1 'polypeptide(L)'
;MAINYSLTGLEFLSVLFNTIFVIGIANQKIWAWFSGFIGCFLAVFLFFFDALYAEAALNIFYSGLAIYGWLRWRNTSNAPKLRRLKKDFRISIDQVSSIPLILIFALISGYMMDLSTNNPLPYADCVIAALSILATIWQAQKIIENWFVWMCVNG
;
A
#
# COMPACT_ATOMS: atom_id res chain seq x y z
N MET A 1 10.26 -23.39 20.65
CA MET A 1 10.69 -22.15 21.33
C MET A 1 11.51 -21.24 20.42
N ALA A 2 12.52 -21.71 19.69
CA ALA A 2 13.34 -20.89 18.78
C ALA A 2 12.56 -20.24 17.63
N ILE A 3 11.54 -20.92 17.08
CA ILE A 3 10.71 -20.39 15.97
C ILE A 3 9.94 -19.14 16.39
N ASN A 4 9.42 -19.09 17.62
CA ASN A 4 8.66 -17.93 18.09
C ASN A 4 9.54 -16.67 18.21
N TYR A 5 10.78 -16.80 18.68
CA TYR A 5 11.69 -15.65 18.76
C TYR A 5 12.11 -15.11 17.39
N SER A 6 12.28 -15.97 16.40
CA SER A 6 12.60 -15.52 15.03
C SER A 6 11.45 -14.81 14.35
N LEU A 7 10.20 -15.26 14.55
CA LEU A 7 8.99 -14.58 14.03
C LEU A 7 8.79 -13.23 14.68
N THR A 8 8.95 -13.12 16.03
CA THR A 8 8.88 -11.84 16.73
C THR A 8 9.94 -10.84 16.23
N GLY A 9 11.17 -11.34 15.94
CA GLY A 9 12.21 -10.50 15.35
C GLY A 9 11.88 -9.99 13.95
N LEU A 10 11.33 -10.84 13.10
CA LEU A 10 10.87 -10.46 11.75
C LEU A 10 9.70 -9.47 11.80
N GLU A 11 8.76 -9.68 12.72
CA GLU A 11 7.64 -8.77 12.96
C GLU A 11 8.14 -7.37 13.36
N PHE A 12 9.03 -7.31 14.35
CA PHE A 12 9.63 -6.03 14.78
C PHE A 12 10.34 -5.32 13.64
N LEU A 13 11.13 -6.03 12.82
CA LEU A 13 11.82 -5.44 11.68
C LEU A 13 10.83 -4.96 10.61
N SER A 14 9.79 -5.73 10.31
CA SER A 14 8.75 -5.32 9.37
C SER A 14 8.07 -4.03 9.81
N VAL A 15 7.64 -3.95 11.07
CA VAL A 15 7.00 -2.75 11.66
C VAL A 15 7.97 -1.57 11.64
N LEU A 16 9.24 -1.76 11.99
CA LEU A 16 10.25 -0.71 11.97
C LEU A 16 10.44 -0.13 10.55
N PHE A 17 10.62 -0.99 9.54
CA PHE A 17 10.79 -0.55 8.16
C PHE A 17 9.55 0.14 7.62
N ASN A 18 8.34 -0.32 7.95
CA ASN A 18 7.09 0.32 7.56
C ASN A 18 6.91 1.68 8.27
N THR A 19 7.31 1.80 9.54
CA THR A 19 7.31 3.09 10.25
C THR A 19 8.27 4.09 9.59
N ILE A 20 9.49 3.66 9.28
CA ILE A 20 10.48 4.47 8.56
C ILE A 20 9.93 4.89 7.18
N PHE A 21 9.23 3.99 6.47
CA PHE A 21 8.55 4.29 5.23
C PHE A 21 7.56 5.45 5.38
N VAL A 22 6.64 5.36 6.34
CA VAL A 22 5.61 6.40 6.57
C VAL A 22 6.24 7.74 6.88
N ILE A 23 7.24 7.79 7.77
CA ILE A 23 7.97 9.02 8.11
C ILE A 23 8.69 9.58 6.88
N GLY A 24 9.35 8.72 6.11
CA GLY A 24 10.08 9.11 4.91
C GLY A 24 9.17 9.64 3.80
N ILE A 25 8.01 9.02 3.58
CA ILE A 25 7.01 9.48 2.61
C ILE A 25 6.42 10.84 3.02
N ALA A 26 6.07 11.02 4.31
CA ALA A 26 5.59 12.29 4.83
C ALA A 26 6.60 13.43 4.57
N ASN A 27 7.88 13.13 4.67
CA ASN A 27 8.98 14.05 4.35
C ASN A 27 9.38 14.07 2.86
N GLN A 28 8.59 13.47 1.98
CA GLN A 28 8.83 13.43 0.51
C GLN A 28 10.19 12.85 0.11
N LYS A 29 10.72 11.89 0.88
CA LYS A 29 12.02 11.28 0.64
C LYS A 29 11.89 10.04 -0.25
N ILE A 30 12.66 10.00 -1.34
CA ILE A 30 12.61 8.90 -2.31
C ILE A 30 13.08 7.55 -1.72
N TRP A 31 14.02 7.57 -0.77
CA TRP A 31 14.53 6.37 -0.13
C TRP A 31 13.47 5.63 0.71
N ALA A 32 12.40 6.35 1.10
CA ALA A 32 11.30 5.77 1.85
C ALA A 32 10.69 4.55 1.12
N TRP A 33 10.57 4.61 -0.20
CA TRP A 33 10.05 3.49 -1.00
C TRP A 33 10.87 2.22 -0.84
N PHE A 34 12.19 2.35 -0.68
CA PHE A 34 13.07 1.21 -0.40
C PHE A 34 12.78 0.60 0.96
N SER A 35 12.57 1.44 1.99
CA SER A 35 12.17 0.97 3.32
C SER A 35 10.81 0.26 3.28
N GLY A 36 9.82 0.83 2.58
CA GLY A 36 8.51 0.21 2.39
C GLY A 36 8.59 -1.15 1.70
N PHE A 37 9.45 -1.26 0.67
CA PHE A 37 9.69 -2.54 0.00
C PHE A 37 10.19 -3.60 0.98
N ILE A 38 11.21 -3.28 1.80
CA ILE A 38 11.75 -4.21 2.79
C ILE A 38 10.68 -4.59 3.82
N GLY A 39 9.95 -3.61 4.35
CA GLY A 39 8.89 -3.85 5.34
C GLY A 39 7.80 -4.78 4.83
N CYS A 40 7.27 -4.53 3.63
CA CYS A 40 6.27 -5.40 3.00
C CYS A 40 6.84 -6.78 2.66
N PHE A 41 8.08 -6.85 2.17
CA PHE A 41 8.72 -8.12 1.85
C PHE A 41 8.88 -9.01 3.08
N LEU A 42 9.28 -8.45 4.22
CA LEU A 42 9.34 -9.18 5.49
C LEU A 42 7.94 -9.62 5.95
N ALA A 43 6.93 -8.77 5.78
CA ALA A 43 5.55 -9.08 6.13
C ALA A 43 4.98 -10.26 5.31
N VAL A 44 5.41 -10.43 4.05
CA VAL A 44 5.02 -11.61 3.24
C VAL A 44 5.37 -12.91 3.95
N PHE A 45 6.59 -13.01 4.49
CA PHE A 45 7.01 -14.23 5.21
C PHE A 45 6.21 -14.41 6.50
N LEU A 46 5.99 -13.34 7.28
CA LEU A 46 5.20 -13.40 8.51
C LEU A 46 3.82 -13.96 8.25
N PHE A 47 3.07 -13.34 7.34
CA PHE A 47 1.72 -13.76 7.02
C PHE A 47 1.65 -15.14 6.38
N PHE A 48 2.66 -15.51 5.59
CA PHE A 48 2.74 -16.85 5.02
C PHE A 48 2.92 -17.93 6.09
N PHE A 49 3.79 -17.70 7.10
CA PHE A 49 3.97 -18.63 8.20
C PHE A 49 2.76 -18.71 9.14
N ASP A 50 2.00 -17.63 9.25
CA ASP A 50 0.76 -17.60 10.04
C ASP A 50 -0.47 -18.11 9.25
N ALA A 51 -0.25 -18.68 8.05
CA ALA A 51 -1.27 -19.17 7.13
C ALA A 51 -2.30 -18.10 6.69
N LEU A 52 -1.94 -16.82 6.79
CA LEU A 52 -2.71 -15.67 6.33
C LEU A 52 -2.34 -15.34 4.87
N TYR A 53 -2.74 -16.21 3.96
CA TYR A 53 -2.31 -16.15 2.56
C TYR A 53 -2.82 -14.92 1.80
N ALA A 54 -4.01 -14.41 2.16
CA ALA A 54 -4.57 -13.21 1.55
C ALA A 54 -3.73 -11.97 1.90
N GLU A 55 -3.33 -11.82 3.15
CA GLU A 55 -2.46 -10.76 3.65
C GLU A 55 -1.05 -10.87 3.07
N ALA A 56 -0.52 -12.09 2.93
CA ALA A 56 0.75 -12.32 2.25
C ALA A 56 0.68 -11.87 0.78
N ALA A 57 -0.37 -12.22 0.05
CA ALA A 57 -0.58 -11.81 -1.33
C ALA A 57 -0.72 -10.28 -1.46
N LEU A 58 -1.43 -9.63 -0.53
CA LEU A 58 -1.55 -8.17 -0.48
C LEU A 58 -0.18 -7.50 -0.26
N ASN A 59 0.65 -8.04 0.61
CA ASN A 59 2.00 -7.52 0.86
C ASN A 59 2.95 -7.73 -0.32
N ILE A 60 2.80 -8.81 -1.11
CA ILE A 60 3.51 -8.97 -2.40
C ILE A 60 3.12 -7.83 -3.33
N PHE A 61 1.84 -7.51 -3.42
CA PHE A 61 1.34 -6.41 -4.24
C PHE A 61 1.89 -5.06 -3.78
N TYR A 62 1.92 -4.78 -2.47
CA TYR A 62 2.52 -3.56 -1.92
C TYR A 62 4.02 -3.48 -2.18
N SER A 63 4.74 -4.60 -2.16
CA SER A 63 6.16 -4.63 -2.55
C SER A 63 6.35 -4.19 -4.01
N GLY A 64 5.47 -4.64 -4.91
CA GLY A 64 5.44 -4.18 -6.31
C GLY A 64 5.12 -2.69 -6.44
N LEU A 65 4.14 -2.18 -5.67
CA LEU A 65 3.81 -0.75 -5.62
C LEU A 65 4.94 0.10 -5.06
N ALA A 66 5.74 -0.42 -4.12
CA ALA A 66 6.91 0.28 -3.59
C ALA A 66 7.97 0.47 -4.68
N ILE A 67 8.21 -0.54 -5.52
CA ILE A 67 9.10 -0.41 -6.69
C ILE A 67 8.55 0.62 -7.69
N TYR A 68 7.25 0.55 -7.99
CA TYR A 68 6.58 1.52 -8.86
C TYR A 68 6.71 2.96 -8.33
N GLY A 69 6.45 3.16 -7.04
CA GLY A 69 6.57 4.46 -6.39
C GLY A 69 7.99 5.02 -6.44
N TRP A 70 8.99 4.17 -6.19
CA TRP A 70 10.40 4.55 -6.29
C TRP A 70 10.78 4.99 -7.71
N LEU A 71 10.42 4.20 -8.73
CA LEU A 71 10.69 4.54 -10.13
C LEU A 71 10.02 5.86 -10.54
N ARG A 72 8.77 6.04 -10.13
CA ARG A 72 8.00 7.25 -10.45
C ARG A 72 8.58 8.50 -9.78
N TRP A 73 8.97 8.40 -8.51
CA TRP A 73 9.58 9.52 -7.79
C TRP A 73 10.97 9.86 -8.31
N ARG A 74 11.76 8.86 -8.65
CA ARG A 74 13.07 9.04 -9.30
C ARG A 74 12.94 9.83 -10.61
N ASN A 75 12.01 9.45 -11.46
CA ASN A 75 11.78 10.12 -12.74
C ASN A 75 11.25 11.55 -12.56
N THR A 76 10.42 11.79 -11.54
CA THR A 76 9.90 13.13 -11.22
C THR A 76 11.00 14.01 -10.60
N SER A 77 11.90 13.43 -9.82
CA SER A 77 13.06 14.15 -9.24
C SER A 77 14.03 14.67 -10.28
N ASN A 78 14.18 13.95 -11.38
CA ASN A 78 15.06 14.32 -12.49
C ASN A 78 14.41 15.27 -13.51
N ALA A 79 13.12 15.62 -13.34
CA ALA A 79 12.42 16.53 -14.24
C ALA A 79 12.88 17.99 -14.04
N PRO A 80 12.92 18.82 -15.11
CA PRO A 80 13.25 20.25 -15.03
C PRO A 80 12.37 20.98 -14.00
N LYS A 81 12.95 21.95 -13.29
CA LYS A 81 12.29 22.69 -12.19
C LYS A 81 10.93 23.28 -12.57
N LEU A 82 10.82 23.80 -13.81
CA LEU A 82 9.55 24.34 -14.39
C LEU A 82 8.45 23.28 -14.56
N ARG A 83 8.81 22.05 -14.90
CA ARG A 83 7.87 20.93 -15.05
C ARG A 83 7.40 20.42 -13.70
N ARG A 84 8.23 20.57 -12.68
CA ARG A 84 7.95 20.19 -11.29
C ARG A 84 6.94 21.14 -10.64
N LEU A 85 6.99 22.45 -10.95
CA LEU A 85 6.08 23.47 -10.45
C LEU A 85 4.70 23.46 -11.14
N LYS A 86 4.62 22.90 -12.36
CA LYS A 86 3.36 22.81 -13.13
C LYS A 86 2.54 21.55 -12.85
N LYS A 87 3.06 20.61 -12.06
CA LYS A 87 2.32 19.40 -11.73
C LYS A 87 1.39 19.72 -10.57
N ASP A 88 0.12 19.95 -10.88
CA ASP A 88 -0.92 20.00 -9.86
C ASP A 88 -0.94 18.67 -9.12
N PHE A 89 -0.60 18.70 -7.84
CA PHE A 89 -0.66 17.56 -6.92
C PHE A 89 -2.08 17.24 -6.47
N ARG A 90 -3.09 17.75 -7.20
CA ARG A 90 -4.51 17.50 -6.94
C ARG A 90 -5.02 16.35 -7.78
N ILE A 91 -6.07 15.71 -7.27
CA ILE A 91 -6.81 14.70 -8.01
C ILE A 91 -7.27 15.27 -9.36
N SER A 92 -6.94 14.57 -10.43
CA SER A 92 -7.48 14.82 -11.77
C SER A 92 -8.77 14.00 -11.99
N ILE A 93 -9.56 14.37 -12.99
CA ILE A 93 -10.78 13.63 -13.38
C ILE A 93 -10.47 12.16 -13.67
N ASP A 94 -9.32 11.88 -14.32
CA ASP A 94 -8.89 10.50 -14.62
C ASP A 94 -8.64 9.67 -13.36
N GLN A 95 -8.24 10.30 -12.25
CA GLN A 95 -8.00 9.63 -10.97
C GLN A 95 -9.31 9.41 -10.21
N VAL A 96 -10.25 10.34 -10.28
CA VAL A 96 -11.59 10.17 -9.73
C VAL A 96 -12.33 9.04 -10.44
N SER A 97 -12.18 8.92 -11.76
CA SER A 97 -12.81 7.85 -12.54
C SER A 97 -12.30 6.44 -12.20
N SER A 98 -11.14 6.31 -11.56
CA SER A 98 -10.63 5.02 -11.07
C SER A 98 -11.33 4.52 -9.81
N ILE A 99 -11.98 5.40 -9.04
CA ILE A 99 -12.66 5.03 -7.80
C ILE A 99 -13.81 4.02 -8.03
N PRO A 100 -14.75 4.27 -8.96
CA PRO A 100 -15.81 3.30 -9.24
C PRO A 100 -15.27 1.93 -9.67
N LEU A 101 -14.21 1.91 -10.49
CA LEU A 101 -13.59 0.69 -10.96
C LEU A 101 -13.01 -0.15 -9.79
N ILE A 102 -12.33 0.53 -8.87
CA ILE A 102 -11.74 -0.11 -7.68
C ILE A 102 -12.85 -0.62 -6.74
N LEU A 103 -13.93 0.13 -6.57
CA LEU A 103 -15.07 -0.31 -5.76
C LEU A 103 -15.79 -1.52 -6.39
N ILE A 104 -15.98 -1.53 -7.70
CA ILE A 104 -16.54 -2.69 -8.40
C ILE A 104 -15.64 -3.92 -8.20
N PHE A 105 -14.32 -3.75 -8.34
CA PHE A 105 -13.36 -4.82 -8.09
C PHE A 105 -13.45 -5.32 -6.64
N ALA A 106 -13.56 -4.41 -5.65
CA ALA A 106 -13.72 -4.75 -4.24
C ALA A 106 -15.00 -5.55 -3.98
N LEU A 107 -16.12 -5.16 -4.61
CA LEU A 107 -17.39 -5.87 -4.46
C LEU A 107 -17.33 -7.28 -5.07
N ILE A 108 -16.72 -7.43 -6.25
CA ILE A 108 -16.52 -8.75 -6.89
C ILE A 108 -15.62 -9.62 -6.01
N SER A 109 -14.51 -9.07 -5.51
CA SER A 109 -13.59 -9.79 -4.62
C SER A 109 -14.27 -10.18 -3.30
N GLY A 110 -15.09 -9.29 -2.72
CA GLY A 110 -15.87 -9.55 -1.52
C GLY A 110 -16.88 -10.69 -1.74
N TYR A 111 -17.58 -10.70 -2.87
CA TYR A 111 -18.48 -11.79 -3.23
C TYR A 111 -17.75 -13.14 -3.38
N MET A 112 -16.60 -13.14 -4.05
CA MET A 112 -15.78 -14.36 -4.18
C MET A 112 -15.26 -14.84 -2.83
N MET A 113 -14.88 -13.92 -1.94
CA MET A 113 -14.41 -14.24 -0.60
C MET A 113 -15.55 -14.80 0.28
N ASP A 114 -16.74 -14.24 0.18
CA ASP A 114 -17.94 -14.71 0.87
C ASP A 114 -18.30 -16.16 0.49
N LEU A 115 -18.15 -16.52 -0.79
CA LEU A 115 -18.37 -17.88 -1.27
C LEU A 115 -17.26 -18.87 -0.87
N SER A 116 -16.06 -18.40 -0.57
CA SER A 116 -14.86 -19.25 -0.43
C SER A 116 -14.37 -19.37 1.02
N THR A 117 -14.81 -18.48 1.90
CA THR A 117 -14.29 -18.38 3.27
C THR A 117 -15.44 -18.14 4.26
N ASN A 118 -15.19 -18.47 5.54
CA ASN A 118 -16.10 -18.16 6.64
C ASN A 118 -15.77 -16.79 7.29
N ASN A 119 -15.29 -15.82 6.49
CA ASN A 119 -14.99 -14.49 7.01
C ASN A 119 -16.32 -13.78 7.39
N PRO A 120 -16.44 -13.18 8.57
CA PRO A 120 -17.68 -12.49 9.00
C PRO A 120 -17.92 -11.18 8.23
N LEU A 121 -16.91 -10.53 7.65
CA LEU A 121 -17.01 -9.23 6.98
C LEU A 121 -16.25 -9.17 5.64
N PRO A 122 -16.49 -10.09 4.69
CA PRO A 122 -15.68 -10.22 3.49
C PRO A 122 -15.71 -8.97 2.60
N TYR A 123 -16.86 -8.30 2.50
CA TYR A 123 -17.00 -7.08 1.69
C TYR A 123 -16.23 -5.89 2.31
N ALA A 124 -16.27 -5.74 3.64
CA ALA A 124 -15.57 -4.68 4.34
C ALA A 124 -14.05 -4.82 4.13
N ASP A 125 -13.51 -6.03 4.32
CA ASP A 125 -12.09 -6.30 4.15
C ASP A 125 -11.63 -6.04 2.71
N CYS A 126 -12.41 -6.47 1.72
CA CYS A 126 -12.09 -6.23 0.32
C CYS A 126 -12.17 -4.74 -0.06
N VAL A 127 -13.11 -3.97 0.50
CA VAL A 127 -13.19 -2.51 0.30
C VAL A 127 -11.99 -1.82 0.94
N ILE A 128 -11.64 -2.18 2.18
CA ILE A 128 -10.47 -1.63 2.88
C ILE A 128 -9.19 -1.92 2.09
N ALA A 129 -8.99 -3.16 1.64
CA ALA A 129 -7.83 -3.53 0.84
C ALA A 129 -7.77 -2.74 -0.48
N ALA A 130 -8.88 -2.60 -1.18
CA ALA A 130 -8.97 -1.88 -2.44
C ALA A 130 -8.68 -0.37 -2.27
N LEU A 131 -9.22 0.25 -1.22
CA LEU A 131 -8.93 1.66 -0.87
C LEU A 131 -7.47 1.86 -0.47
N SER A 132 -6.86 0.91 0.24
CA SER A 132 -5.44 0.94 0.61
C SER A 132 -4.54 0.88 -0.63
N ILE A 133 -4.89 0.04 -1.62
CA ILE A 133 -4.21 -0.03 -2.91
C ILE A 133 -4.32 1.32 -3.65
N LEU A 134 -5.52 1.90 -3.72
CA LEU A 134 -5.76 3.20 -4.33
C LEU A 134 -4.93 4.29 -3.65
N ALA A 135 -4.96 4.35 -2.32
CA ALA A 135 -4.19 5.32 -1.54
C ALA A 135 -2.69 5.21 -1.83
N THR A 136 -2.16 3.98 -1.92
CA THR A 136 -0.75 3.75 -2.25
C THR A 136 -0.40 4.19 -3.67
N ILE A 137 -1.29 3.94 -4.65
CA ILE A 137 -1.11 4.42 -6.03
C ILE A 137 -1.10 5.96 -6.06
N TRP A 138 -2.04 6.62 -5.38
CA TRP A 138 -2.10 8.07 -5.29
C TRP A 138 -0.87 8.64 -4.57
N GLN A 139 -0.40 7.98 -3.54
CA GLN A 139 0.84 8.32 -2.84
C GLN A 139 2.06 8.25 -3.78
N ALA A 140 2.16 7.21 -4.62
CA ALA A 140 3.20 7.10 -5.64
C ALA A 140 3.08 8.21 -6.69
N GLN A 141 1.89 8.72 -6.94
CA GLN A 141 1.62 9.85 -7.83
C GLN A 141 1.81 11.22 -7.17
N LYS A 142 2.11 11.27 -5.88
CA LYS A 142 2.23 12.49 -5.04
C LYS A 142 0.94 13.27 -4.94
N ILE A 143 -0.19 12.60 -4.94
CA ILE A 143 -1.50 13.19 -4.73
C ILE A 143 -1.72 13.35 -3.23
N ILE A 144 -1.97 14.57 -2.77
CA ILE A 144 -2.06 14.89 -1.33
C ILE A 144 -3.30 14.22 -0.70
N GLU A 145 -4.37 14.07 -1.46
CA GLU A 145 -5.63 13.49 -1.02
C GLU A 145 -5.52 12.00 -0.62
N ASN A 146 -4.41 11.33 -0.93
CA ASN A 146 -4.15 9.98 -0.43
C ASN A 146 -4.23 9.89 1.10
N TRP A 147 -3.86 10.97 1.82
CA TRP A 147 -3.89 10.99 3.28
C TRP A 147 -5.31 10.90 3.84
N PHE A 148 -6.32 11.48 3.14
CA PHE A 148 -7.71 11.32 3.54
C PHE A 148 -8.18 9.87 3.39
N VAL A 149 -7.77 9.20 2.30
CA VAL A 149 -8.10 7.77 2.11
C VAL A 149 -7.45 6.93 3.21
N TRP A 150 -6.18 7.20 3.55
CA TRP A 150 -5.50 6.50 4.64
C TRP A 150 -6.17 6.73 5.99
N MET A 151 -6.67 7.93 6.28
CA MET A 151 -7.43 8.18 7.50
C MET A 151 -8.75 7.40 7.54
N CYS A 152 -9.44 7.27 6.41
CA CYS A 152 -10.67 6.48 6.33
C CYS A 152 -10.43 4.97 6.46
N VAL A 153 -9.28 4.49 6.01
CA VAL A 153 -8.92 3.06 6.05
C VAL A 153 -8.44 2.62 7.43
N ASN A 154 -7.77 3.51 8.17
CA ASN A 154 -7.15 3.19 9.47
C ASN A 154 -7.91 3.78 10.68
N GLY A 155 -8.94 4.59 10.47
CA GLY A 155 -9.77 5.18 11.54
C GLY A 155 -10.99 4.38 11.79
#